data_ac71b5483c645e8d1b966a1d60336492
#
_entry.id   ac71b5483c645e8d1b966a1d60336492
#
_cell.length_a   1.000
_cell.length_b   1.000
_cell.length_c   1.000
_cell.angle_alpha   90.00
_cell.angle_beta   90.00
_cell.angle_gamma   90.00
#
_symmetry.space_group_name_H-M   'P 1'
#
loop_
_entity.id
_entity.type
_entity.pdbx_description
1 polymer ?
#
loop_
_entity_poly.entity_id
_entity_poly.type
_entity_poly.pdbx_seq_one_letter_code
_entity_poly.pdbx_strand_id
1 'polypeptide(L)'
;MKPEAHGGDLLRMAATAGRDPASLLDFSVNVRPEGPPEFIRAALFRAMTALAAYPSPHAEEAMLAAARHHGIDASRFVFGSGSNELIHALARVLRKRGVSSVRVVEPAFSEYAIACRLAGIKAIPVWGGIIEKNQCVPTTDTGKDEAVPTRDLLDALTDAPEGSAVFLANPGNPSGLFRTPEECLRLMSSRSDLLWII
;
A
#
# COMPACT_ATOMS: atom_id res chain seq x y z
N MET A 1 -20.91 3.94 -9.70
CA MET A 1 -19.80 4.05 -8.75
C MET A 1 -18.89 5.15 -9.27
N LYS A 2 -18.70 6.25 -8.55
CA LYS A 2 -17.69 7.26 -8.96
C LYS A 2 -16.33 6.55 -8.92
N PRO A 3 -15.47 6.67 -9.96
CA PRO A 3 -14.12 6.16 -9.88
C PRO A 3 -13.42 6.87 -8.72
N GLU A 4 -12.85 6.10 -7.80
CA GLU A 4 -11.99 6.66 -6.75
C GLU A 4 -10.81 7.37 -7.43
N ALA A 5 -10.56 8.62 -7.06
CA ALA A 5 -9.53 9.43 -7.69
C ALA A 5 -8.16 8.96 -7.18
N HIS A 6 -7.42 8.26 -8.03
CA HIS A 6 -5.99 8.04 -7.80
C HIS A 6 -5.20 9.28 -8.18
N GLY A 7 -4.06 9.52 -7.50
CA GLY A 7 -3.08 10.50 -7.93
C GLY A 7 -2.56 10.23 -9.35
N GLY A 8 -1.89 11.21 -9.95
CA GLY A 8 -1.23 11.08 -11.26
C GLY A 8 -2.13 11.35 -12.48
N ASP A 9 -3.40 11.68 -12.31
CA ASP A 9 -4.30 12.06 -13.42
C ASP A 9 -4.17 13.56 -13.72
N LEU A 10 -2.94 13.98 -14.10
CA LEU A 10 -2.62 15.37 -14.43
C LEU A 10 -3.50 15.95 -15.53
N LEU A 11 -3.84 15.15 -16.53
CA LEU A 11 -4.68 15.62 -17.65
C LEU A 11 -6.08 16.01 -17.19
N ARG A 12 -6.71 15.18 -16.35
CA ARG A 12 -8.02 15.46 -15.78
C ARG A 12 -7.97 16.65 -14.81
N MET A 13 -6.94 16.72 -13.97
CA MET A 13 -6.75 17.82 -13.04
C MET A 13 -6.56 19.15 -13.78
N ALA A 14 -5.74 19.15 -14.83
CA ALA A 14 -5.51 20.31 -15.68
C ALA A 14 -6.81 20.77 -16.39
N ALA A 15 -7.56 19.83 -16.96
CA ALA A 15 -8.83 20.12 -17.57
C ALA A 15 -9.85 20.72 -16.59
N THR A 16 -9.92 20.19 -15.36
CA THR A 16 -10.79 20.70 -14.30
C THR A 16 -10.39 22.11 -13.86
N ALA A 17 -9.07 22.38 -13.80
CA ALA A 17 -8.52 23.67 -13.40
C ALA A 17 -8.46 24.70 -14.55
N GLY A 18 -8.79 24.30 -15.79
CA GLY A 18 -8.65 25.15 -16.98
C GLY A 18 -7.20 25.58 -17.24
N ARG A 19 -6.21 24.69 -16.95
CA ARG A 19 -4.78 24.98 -17.05
C ARG A 19 -4.08 24.01 -17.99
N ASP A 20 -2.90 24.43 -18.46
CA ASP A 20 -2.00 23.54 -19.19
C ASP A 20 -1.43 22.48 -18.21
N PRO A 21 -1.49 21.18 -18.52
CA PRO A 21 -0.88 20.11 -17.71
C PRO A 21 0.59 20.38 -17.37
N ALA A 22 1.37 20.94 -18.31
CA ALA A 22 2.78 21.28 -18.09
C ALA A 22 3.01 22.38 -17.05
N SER A 23 1.96 23.16 -16.72
CA SER A 23 2.02 24.22 -15.70
C SER A 23 1.71 23.73 -14.28
N LEU A 24 1.33 22.46 -14.12
CA LEU A 24 0.96 21.88 -12.83
C LEU A 24 2.18 21.20 -12.18
N LEU A 25 2.31 21.39 -10.88
CA LEU A 25 3.22 20.60 -10.05
C LEU A 25 2.44 19.43 -9.44
N ASP A 26 2.86 18.21 -9.78
CA ASP A 26 2.19 17.01 -9.28
C ASP A 26 2.82 16.51 -7.99
N PHE A 27 2.10 16.68 -6.89
CA PHE A 27 2.42 16.11 -5.58
C PHE A 27 1.51 14.94 -5.20
N SER A 28 0.71 14.43 -6.15
CA SER A 28 -0.27 13.38 -5.89
C SER A 28 0.30 11.97 -6.04
N VAL A 29 1.55 11.84 -6.50
CA VAL A 29 2.22 10.55 -6.75
C VAL A 29 3.60 10.51 -6.12
N ASN A 30 3.95 9.35 -5.57
CA ASN A 30 5.26 9.09 -4.96
C ASN A 30 6.24 8.54 -6.03
N VAL A 31 6.56 9.37 -7.03
CA VAL A 31 7.51 9.01 -8.07
C VAL A 31 8.76 9.87 -7.99
N ARG A 32 9.88 9.31 -8.42
CA ARG A 32 11.13 10.04 -8.48
C ARG A 32 11.11 11.06 -9.64
N PRO A 33 11.26 12.37 -9.37
CA PRO A 33 11.14 13.41 -10.41
C PRO A 33 12.17 13.25 -11.53
N GLU A 34 13.40 12.82 -11.20
CA GLU A 34 14.49 12.61 -12.16
C GLU A 34 14.33 11.33 -13.01
N GLY A 35 13.28 10.56 -12.74
CA GLY A 35 13.06 9.27 -13.38
C GLY A 35 14.04 8.18 -12.91
N PRO A 36 14.14 7.06 -13.63
CA PRO A 36 14.98 5.95 -13.20
C PRO A 36 16.47 6.29 -13.26
N PRO A 37 17.28 5.87 -12.26
CA PRO A 37 18.74 6.03 -12.29
C PRO A 37 19.38 5.37 -13.51
N GLU A 38 20.59 5.82 -13.86
CA GLU A 38 21.30 5.34 -15.07
C GLU A 38 21.49 3.82 -15.09
N PHE A 39 21.83 3.21 -13.96
CA PHE A 39 22.00 1.75 -13.89
C PHE A 39 20.69 0.98 -14.19
N ILE A 40 19.53 1.54 -13.83
CA ILE A 40 18.22 0.97 -14.17
C ILE A 40 17.94 1.13 -15.66
N ARG A 41 18.20 2.33 -16.22
CA ARG A 41 18.06 2.55 -17.68
C ARG A 41 18.92 1.58 -18.47
N ALA A 42 20.18 1.44 -18.09
CA ALA A 42 21.10 0.50 -18.74
C ALA A 42 20.64 -0.97 -18.62
N ALA A 43 20.07 -1.35 -17.47
CA ALA A 43 19.50 -2.69 -17.30
C ALA A 43 18.29 -2.91 -18.21
N LEU A 44 17.39 -1.94 -18.31
CA LEU A 44 16.23 -1.99 -19.22
C LEU A 44 16.66 -2.13 -20.68
N PHE A 45 17.64 -1.35 -21.14
CA PHE A 45 18.18 -1.47 -22.50
C PHE A 45 18.75 -2.86 -22.77
N ARG A 46 19.50 -3.44 -21.83
CA ARG A 46 20.00 -4.83 -21.99
C ARG A 46 18.87 -5.86 -22.05
N ALA A 47 17.80 -5.65 -21.28
CA ALA A 47 16.68 -6.56 -21.24
C ALA A 47 15.78 -6.51 -22.51
N MET A 48 15.90 -5.46 -23.34
CA MET A 48 15.07 -5.32 -24.54
C MET A 48 15.23 -6.49 -25.52
N THR A 49 16.41 -7.10 -25.58
CA THR A 49 16.65 -8.28 -26.44
C THR A 49 15.88 -9.52 -25.97
N ALA A 50 15.51 -9.57 -24.68
CA ALA A 50 14.76 -10.68 -24.10
C ALA A 50 13.24 -10.56 -24.30
N LEU A 51 12.75 -9.43 -24.82
CA LEU A 51 11.29 -9.19 -25.01
C LEU A 51 10.64 -10.17 -26.01
N ALA A 52 11.41 -10.82 -26.86
CA ALA A 52 10.93 -11.84 -27.79
C ALA A 52 10.58 -13.18 -27.11
N ALA A 53 11.01 -13.39 -25.88
CA ALA A 53 10.77 -14.61 -25.12
C ALA A 53 9.71 -14.38 -24.02
N TYR A 54 8.97 -15.42 -23.69
CA TYR A 54 8.12 -15.37 -22.51
C TYR A 54 8.97 -15.24 -21.24
N PRO A 55 8.56 -14.41 -20.29
CA PRO A 55 9.24 -14.32 -19.00
C PRO A 55 9.08 -15.63 -18.21
N SER A 56 10.00 -15.87 -17.28
CA SER A 56 9.88 -16.97 -16.32
C SER A 56 8.55 -16.83 -15.53
N PRO A 57 7.74 -17.90 -15.45
CA PRO A 57 6.43 -17.86 -14.79
C PRO A 57 6.49 -17.46 -13.31
N HIS A 58 7.63 -17.70 -12.65
CA HIS A 58 7.80 -17.48 -11.21
C HIS A 58 8.88 -16.46 -10.88
N ALA A 59 9.43 -15.75 -11.88
CA ALA A 59 10.49 -14.76 -11.70
C ALA A 59 11.70 -15.30 -10.90
N GLU A 60 12.14 -16.55 -11.18
CA GLU A 60 13.15 -17.28 -10.40
C GLU A 60 14.45 -16.49 -10.21
N GLU A 61 14.94 -15.82 -11.27
CA GLU A 61 16.16 -15.01 -11.16
C GLU A 61 16.01 -13.86 -10.19
N ALA A 62 14.86 -13.19 -10.21
CA ALA A 62 14.55 -12.11 -9.29
C ALA A 62 14.39 -12.62 -7.85
N MET A 63 13.71 -13.76 -7.66
CA MET A 63 13.60 -14.39 -6.35
C MET A 63 14.96 -14.75 -5.76
N LEU A 64 15.85 -15.39 -6.55
CA LEU A 64 17.19 -15.74 -6.12
C LEU A 64 18.05 -14.50 -5.81
N ALA A 65 17.90 -13.43 -6.60
CA ALA A 65 18.60 -12.18 -6.35
C ALA A 65 18.14 -11.53 -5.05
N ALA A 66 16.82 -11.48 -4.80
CA ALA A 66 16.24 -10.97 -3.56
C ALA A 66 16.65 -11.83 -2.35
N ALA A 67 16.61 -13.16 -2.49
CA ALA A 67 17.04 -14.08 -1.44
C ALA A 67 18.49 -13.83 -1.02
N ARG A 68 19.39 -13.68 -1.98
CA ARG A 68 20.81 -13.35 -1.70
C ARG A 68 20.97 -11.98 -1.03
N HIS A 69 20.21 -10.96 -1.50
CA HIS A 69 20.32 -9.60 -0.99
C HIS A 69 19.82 -9.49 0.45
N HIS A 70 18.73 -10.17 0.77
CA HIS A 70 18.07 -10.07 2.08
C HIS A 70 18.50 -11.17 3.07
N GLY A 71 19.24 -12.20 2.63
CA GLY A 71 19.59 -13.34 3.47
C GLY A 71 18.36 -14.19 3.88
N ILE A 72 17.34 -14.24 3.04
CA ILE A 72 16.06 -14.92 3.29
C ILE A 72 15.87 -15.99 2.21
N ASP A 73 15.27 -17.12 2.57
CA ASP A 73 15.00 -18.22 1.65
C ASP A 73 14.13 -17.76 0.45
N ALA A 74 14.50 -18.19 -0.76
CA ALA A 74 13.82 -17.77 -2.00
C ALA A 74 12.32 -18.11 -2.01
N SER A 75 11.91 -19.20 -1.36
CA SER A 75 10.51 -19.62 -1.26
C SER A 75 9.62 -18.65 -0.48
N ARG A 76 10.22 -17.70 0.22
CA ARG A 76 9.50 -16.65 0.97
C ARG A 76 9.22 -15.40 0.16
N PHE A 77 9.65 -15.35 -1.09
CA PHE A 77 9.37 -14.22 -1.99
C PHE A 77 8.26 -14.55 -2.98
N VAL A 78 7.42 -13.57 -3.23
CA VAL A 78 6.42 -13.57 -4.31
C VAL A 78 6.61 -12.30 -5.10
N PHE A 79 6.72 -12.42 -6.42
CA PHE A 79 6.84 -11.30 -7.33
C PHE A 79 5.54 -11.09 -8.09
N GLY A 80 5.24 -9.83 -8.41
CA GLY A 80 4.08 -9.44 -9.20
C GLY A 80 4.36 -8.14 -9.96
N SER A 81 3.44 -7.75 -10.83
CA SER A 81 3.51 -6.49 -11.60
C SER A 81 3.15 -5.29 -10.74
N GLY A 82 3.95 -5.08 -9.70
CA GLY A 82 3.76 -4.01 -8.73
C GLY A 82 2.89 -4.42 -7.53
N SER A 83 2.88 -3.55 -6.52
CA SER A 83 2.18 -3.80 -5.25
C SER A 83 0.67 -3.99 -5.44
N ASN A 84 0.07 -3.34 -6.44
CA ASN A 84 -1.37 -3.43 -6.67
C ASN A 84 -1.80 -4.87 -7.01
N GLU A 85 -1.11 -5.55 -7.92
CA GLU A 85 -1.37 -6.95 -8.23
C GLU A 85 -1.26 -7.83 -6.97
N LEU A 86 -0.21 -7.62 -6.17
CA LEU A 86 0.03 -8.40 -4.96
C LEU A 86 -1.05 -8.15 -3.89
N ILE A 87 -1.50 -6.91 -3.72
CA ILE A 87 -2.60 -6.55 -2.81
C ILE A 87 -3.88 -7.28 -3.20
N HIS A 88 -4.23 -7.26 -4.48
CA HIS A 88 -5.41 -7.97 -4.99
C HIS A 88 -5.29 -9.49 -4.89
N ALA A 89 -4.10 -10.05 -5.14
CA ALA A 89 -3.84 -11.48 -4.95
C ALA A 89 -3.97 -11.88 -3.49
N LEU A 90 -3.41 -11.07 -2.58
CA LEU A 90 -3.47 -11.28 -1.14
C LEU A 90 -4.90 -11.24 -0.62
N ALA A 91 -5.71 -10.27 -1.06
CA ALA A 91 -7.12 -10.19 -0.68
C ALA A 91 -7.89 -11.48 -1.06
N ARG A 92 -7.64 -12.04 -2.25
CA ARG A 92 -8.22 -13.33 -2.66
C ARG A 92 -7.75 -14.49 -1.78
N VAL A 93 -6.47 -14.51 -1.41
CA VAL A 93 -5.93 -15.54 -0.49
C VAL A 93 -6.57 -15.42 0.90
N LEU A 94 -6.70 -14.22 1.44
CA LEU A 94 -7.37 -13.96 2.71
C LEU A 94 -8.82 -14.47 2.68
N ARG A 95 -9.54 -14.17 1.61
CA ARG A 95 -10.92 -14.66 1.41
C ARG A 95 -10.99 -16.19 1.39
N LYS A 96 -10.07 -16.83 0.65
CA LYS A 96 -9.97 -18.31 0.60
C LYS A 96 -9.67 -18.93 1.97
N ARG A 97 -8.94 -18.20 2.84
CA ARG A 97 -8.66 -18.61 4.23
C ARG A 97 -9.81 -18.34 5.19
N GLY A 98 -10.95 -17.84 4.72
CA GLY A 98 -12.13 -17.59 5.56
C GLY A 98 -12.14 -16.21 6.24
N VAL A 99 -11.16 -15.34 5.95
CA VAL A 99 -11.16 -13.98 6.50
C VAL A 99 -12.35 -13.22 5.93
N SER A 100 -13.25 -12.76 6.79
CA SER A 100 -14.46 -12.03 6.42
C SER A 100 -14.34 -10.52 6.58
N SER A 101 -13.43 -10.06 7.42
CA SER A 101 -13.17 -8.64 7.63
C SER A 101 -11.68 -8.37 7.78
N VAL A 102 -11.28 -7.18 7.34
CA VAL A 102 -9.91 -6.69 7.42
C VAL A 102 -9.94 -5.29 8.04
N ARG A 103 -9.02 -5.01 8.92
CA ARG A 103 -8.76 -3.66 9.42
C ARG A 103 -7.77 -2.97 8.49
N VAL A 104 -8.07 -1.76 8.06
CA VAL A 104 -7.16 -0.91 7.27
C VAL A 104 -6.79 0.29 8.10
N VAL A 105 -5.50 0.42 8.44
CA VAL A 105 -5.00 1.53 9.25
C VAL A 105 -4.91 2.78 8.38
N GLU A 106 -5.77 3.74 8.67
CA GLU A 106 -5.93 4.98 7.92
C GLU A 106 -5.07 6.14 8.47
N PRO A 107 -4.69 7.12 7.63
CA PRO A 107 -4.92 7.19 6.20
C PRO A 107 -4.06 6.19 5.43
N ALA A 108 -4.65 5.52 4.43
CA ALA A 108 -4.00 4.44 3.71
C ALA A 108 -4.21 4.53 2.18
N PHE A 109 -3.43 3.73 1.46
CA PHE A 109 -3.60 3.55 0.03
C PHE A 109 -4.96 2.89 -0.26
N SER A 110 -5.80 3.53 -1.05
CA SER A 110 -7.19 3.12 -1.31
C SER A 110 -7.34 1.69 -1.85
N GLU A 111 -6.30 1.16 -2.51
CA GLU A 111 -6.33 -0.19 -3.08
C GLU A 111 -6.49 -1.30 -2.04
N TYR A 112 -6.09 -1.09 -0.79
CA TYR A 112 -6.35 -2.08 0.26
C TYR A 112 -7.86 -2.32 0.44
N ALA A 113 -8.63 -1.25 0.58
CA ALA A 113 -10.07 -1.34 0.73
C ALA A 113 -10.77 -1.82 -0.56
N ILE A 114 -10.29 -1.37 -1.73
CA ILE A 114 -10.82 -1.78 -3.04
C ILE A 114 -10.62 -3.28 -3.25
N ALA A 115 -9.40 -3.79 -3.05
CA ALA A 115 -9.08 -5.20 -3.23
C ALA A 115 -9.89 -6.10 -2.29
N CYS A 116 -10.02 -5.70 -1.02
CA CYS A 116 -10.84 -6.41 -0.04
C CYS A 116 -12.32 -6.45 -0.48
N ARG A 117 -12.89 -5.31 -0.88
CA ARG A 117 -14.28 -5.24 -1.35
C ARG A 117 -14.52 -6.13 -2.57
N LEU A 118 -13.60 -6.11 -3.54
CA LEU A 118 -13.69 -6.96 -4.74
C LEU A 118 -13.55 -8.46 -4.42
N ALA A 119 -12.81 -8.80 -3.37
CA ALA A 119 -12.71 -10.17 -2.87
C ALA A 119 -13.89 -10.59 -1.97
N GLY A 120 -14.86 -9.71 -1.71
CA GLY A 120 -15.99 -9.97 -0.82
C GLY A 120 -15.59 -9.96 0.66
N ILE A 121 -14.55 -9.21 1.03
CA ILE A 121 -14.09 -8.99 2.41
C ILE A 121 -14.50 -7.60 2.85
N LYS A 122 -15.05 -7.47 4.06
CA LYS A 122 -15.37 -6.17 4.65
C LYS A 122 -14.09 -5.45 5.07
N ALA A 123 -13.75 -4.34 4.42
CA ALA A 123 -12.70 -3.44 4.86
C ALA A 123 -13.27 -2.47 5.92
N ILE A 124 -12.64 -2.40 7.08
CA ILE A 124 -13.03 -1.57 8.20
C ILE A 124 -11.89 -0.60 8.46
N PRO A 125 -12.10 0.71 8.26
CA PRO A 125 -11.08 1.71 8.54
C PRO A 125 -10.80 1.78 10.04
N VAL A 126 -9.53 1.90 10.39
CA VAL A 126 -9.06 2.04 11.77
C VAL A 126 -8.18 3.27 11.83
N TRP A 127 -8.59 4.22 12.64
CA TRP A 127 -7.82 5.43 12.89
C TRP A 127 -7.04 5.24 14.18
N GLY A 128 -5.75 5.09 14.05
CA GLY A 128 -4.85 4.91 15.19
C GLY A 128 -3.41 5.16 14.79
N GLY A 129 -2.72 5.94 15.56
CA GLY A 129 -1.32 6.30 15.34
C GLY A 129 -1.04 7.72 15.78
N ILE A 130 0.23 8.05 15.88
CA ILE A 130 0.70 9.38 16.24
C ILE A 130 0.43 10.32 15.07
N ILE A 131 -0.75 10.92 15.06
CA ILE A 131 -0.98 12.15 14.30
C ILE A 131 -0.77 13.26 15.33
N GLU A 132 0.38 13.91 15.29
CA GLU A 132 0.58 15.11 16.09
C GLU A 132 -0.51 16.14 15.73
N LYS A 133 -0.98 16.89 16.72
CA LYS A 133 -2.10 17.87 16.64
C LYS A 133 -2.05 18.86 15.46
N ASN A 134 -0.97 18.89 14.69
CA ASN A 134 -0.72 19.82 13.59
C ASN A 134 -0.57 19.16 12.21
N GLN A 135 -0.77 17.84 12.09
CA GLN A 135 -0.75 17.18 10.78
C GLN A 135 -2.17 17.19 10.20
N CYS A 136 -2.31 17.86 9.05
CA CYS A 136 -3.54 17.91 8.28
C CYS A 136 -3.88 16.49 7.80
N VAL A 137 -4.88 15.86 8.38
CA VAL A 137 -5.47 14.64 7.84
C VAL A 137 -6.39 15.07 6.70
N PRO A 138 -6.26 14.52 5.48
CA PRO A 138 -7.24 14.79 4.44
C PRO A 138 -8.63 14.42 4.96
N THR A 139 -9.53 15.39 4.99
CA THR A 139 -10.91 15.18 5.39
C THR A 139 -11.56 14.15 4.46
N THR A 140 -12.19 13.14 5.04
CA THR A 140 -13.14 12.32 4.29
C THR A 140 -14.21 13.21 3.67
N ASP A 141 -14.79 12.78 2.57
CA ASP A 141 -15.78 13.46 1.69
C ASP A 141 -17.01 14.08 2.43
N THR A 142 -17.02 14.11 3.75
CA THR A 142 -18.12 14.59 4.61
C THR A 142 -18.05 16.09 4.95
N GLY A 143 -16.98 16.78 4.53
CA GLY A 143 -16.90 18.26 4.70
C GLY A 143 -16.90 18.75 6.16
N LYS A 144 -16.69 17.89 7.13
CA LYS A 144 -16.55 18.27 8.53
C LYS A 144 -15.10 18.12 8.96
N ASP A 145 -14.46 19.22 9.33
CA ASP A 145 -13.13 19.28 9.94
C ASP A 145 -13.17 18.71 11.37
N GLU A 146 -13.61 17.47 11.53
CA GLU A 146 -13.51 16.80 12.83
C GLU A 146 -12.09 16.27 12.99
N ALA A 147 -11.35 16.82 13.94
CA ALA A 147 -10.05 16.30 14.34
C ALA A 147 -10.21 14.83 14.71
N VAL A 148 -9.57 13.95 13.93
CA VAL A 148 -9.57 12.51 14.25
C VAL A 148 -8.81 12.33 15.56
N PRO A 149 -9.44 11.78 16.59
CA PRO A 149 -8.78 11.60 17.88
C PRO A 149 -7.58 10.67 17.71
N THR A 150 -6.43 11.09 18.23
CA THR A 150 -5.24 10.25 18.34
C THR A 150 -5.51 9.10 19.29
N ARG A 151 -5.92 7.98 18.74
CA ARG A 151 -6.08 6.73 19.48
C ARG A 151 -4.80 5.92 19.33
N ASP A 152 -4.37 5.24 20.39
CA ASP A 152 -3.37 4.19 20.24
C ASP A 152 -3.90 3.16 19.22
N LEU A 153 -3.04 2.70 18.32
CA LEU A 153 -3.43 1.72 17.29
C LEU A 153 -3.92 0.42 17.93
N LEU A 154 -3.33 0.00 19.04
CA LEU A 154 -3.77 -1.20 19.78
C LEU A 154 -5.18 -1.03 20.36
N ASP A 155 -5.47 0.14 20.91
CA ASP A 155 -6.81 0.46 21.40
C ASP A 155 -7.84 0.45 20.27
N ALA A 156 -7.44 0.98 19.10
CA ALA A 156 -8.29 1.01 17.92
C ALA A 156 -8.52 -0.37 17.28
N LEU A 157 -7.68 -1.36 17.60
CA LEU A 157 -7.81 -2.74 17.16
C LEU A 157 -8.46 -3.67 18.19
N THR A 158 -8.88 -3.16 19.35
CA THR A 158 -9.42 -3.99 20.43
C THR A 158 -10.64 -4.81 20.02
N ASP A 159 -11.47 -4.27 19.13
CA ASP A 159 -12.68 -4.94 18.61
C ASP A 159 -12.41 -5.86 17.39
N ALA A 160 -11.16 -5.98 16.95
CA ALA A 160 -10.82 -6.85 15.83
C ALA A 160 -10.90 -8.33 16.28
N PRO A 161 -11.74 -9.17 15.64
CA PRO A 161 -11.82 -10.59 15.97
C PRO A 161 -10.48 -11.31 15.73
N GLU A 162 -10.22 -12.34 16.51
CA GLU A 162 -9.10 -13.26 16.29
C GLU A 162 -9.08 -13.78 14.86
N GLY A 163 -7.90 -13.87 14.26
CA GLY A 163 -7.72 -14.30 12.87
C GLY A 163 -8.07 -13.24 11.83
N SER A 164 -8.50 -12.03 12.23
CA SER A 164 -8.67 -10.91 11.31
C SER A 164 -7.32 -10.47 10.73
N ALA A 165 -7.35 -9.91 9.52
CA ALA A 165 -6.16 -9.30 8.93
C ALA A 165 -6.12 -7.79 9.17
N VAL A 166 -4.92 -7.23 9.25
CA VAL A 166 -4.65 -5.79 9.40
C VAL A 166 -3.69 -5.36 8.31
N PHE A 167 -4.10 -4.38 7.48
CA PHE A 167 -3.20 -3.68 6.59
C PHE A 167 -2.63 -2.45 7.29
N LEU A 168 -1.31 -2.38 7.35
CA LEU A 168 -0.54 -1.28 7.92
C LEU A 168 0.54 -0.85 6.92
N ALA A 169 0.31 0.25 6.21
CA ALA A 169 1.34 0.80 5.33
C ALA A 169 2.51 1.36 6.15
N ASN A 170 3.74 0.92 5.86
CA ASN A 170 4.94 1.40 6.54
C ASN A 170 6.13 1.50 5.56
N PRO A 171 6.60 2.71 5.21
CA PRO A 171 6.01 4.00 5.54
C PRO A 171 4.57 4.17 5.04
N GLY A 172 3.77 4.95 5.79
CA GLY A 172 2.38 5.20 5.47
C GLY A 172 2.21 5.97 4.14
N ASN A 173 1.28 5.54 3.31
CA ASN A 173 0.87 6.26 2.11
C ASN A 173 -0.62 6.67 2.29
N PRO A 174 -0.99 7.96 2.31
CA PRO A 174 -0.16 9.14 1.96
C PRO A 174 0.55 9.82 3.14
N SER A 175 0.42 9.33 4.38
CA SER A 175 0.82 10.06 5.59
C SER A 175 2.34 10.25 5.74
N GLY A 176 3.16 9.37 5.15
CA GLY A 176 4.60 9.33 5.37
C GLY A 176 5.02 8.86 6.78
N LEU A 177 4.05 8.47 7.62
CA LEU A 177 4.35 7.96 8.95
C LEU A 177 5.18 6.70 8.87
N PHE A 178 6.28 6.69 9.62
CA PHE A 178 7.20 5.56 9.67
C PHE A 178 7.23 4.97 11.09
N ARG A 179 7.12 3.65 11.15
CA ARG A 179 7.34 2.87 12.37
C ARG A 179 8.61 2.07 12.25
N THR A 180 9.40 2.07 13.30
CA THR A 180 10.62 1.24 13.32
C THR A 180 10.28 -0.25 13.32
N PRO A 181 11.22 -1.12 12.95
CA PRO A 181 11.02 -2.57 13.05
C PRO A 181 10.61 -3.02 14.45
N GLU A 182 11.16 -2.41 15.50
CA GLU A 182 10.86 -2.73 16.90
C GLU A 182 9.42 -2.33 17.26
N GLU A 183 8.93 -1.20 16.74
CA GLU A 183 7.54 -0.78 16.93
C GLU A 183 6.57 -1.72 16.21
N CYS A 184 6.90 -2.11 14.97
CA CYS A 184 6.11 -3.10 14.24
C CYS A 184 6.06 -4.45 14.98
N LEU A 185 7.21 -4.93 15.46
CA LEU A 185 7.28 -6.17 16.23
C LEU A 185 6.48 -6.10 17.54
N ARG A 186 6.48 -4.96 18.24
CA ARG A 186 5.64 -4.76 19.43
C ARG A 186 4.16 -4.86 19.10
N LEU A 187 3.70 -4.19 18.03
CA LEU A 187 2.31 -4.27 17.58
C LEU A 187 1.91 -5.72 17.28
N MET A 188 2.73 -6.41 16.48
CA MET A 188 2.49 -7.80 16.10
C MET A 188 2.48 -8.74 17.30
N SER A 189 3.36 -8.54 18.29
CA SER A 189 3.42 -9.35 19.50
C SER A 189 2.23 -9.08 20.43
N SER A 190 1.79 -7.82 20.53
CA SER A 190 0.65 -7.45 21.37
C SER A 190 -0.68 -7.98 20.85
N ARG A 191 -0.80 -8.20 19.54
CA ARG A 191 -1.96 -8.79 18.86
C ARG A 191 -1.49 -9.88 17.90
N SER A 192 -0.87 -10.91 18.47
CA SER A 192 -0.37 -12.10 17.74
C SER A 192 -1.50 -12.97 17.17
N ASP A 193 -2.72 -12.73 17.60
CA ASP A 193 -3.96 -13.31 17.10
C ASP A 193 -4.39 -12.75 15.73
N LEU A 194 -3.80 -11.63 15.29
CA LEU A 194 -4.11 -10.97 14.02
C LEU A 194 -3.08 -11.32 12.92
N LEU A 195 -3.53 -11.32 11.67
CA LEU A 195 -2.66 -11.44 10.49
C LEU A 195 -2.20 -10.05 10.06
N TRP A 196 -0.95 -9.71 10.35
CA TRP A 196 -0.38 -8.43 9.97
C TRP A 196 0.17 -8.45 8.54
N ILE A 197 -0.15 -7.41 7.79
CA ILE A 197 0.31 -7.13 6.43
C ILE A 197 0.90 -5.73 6.47
N ILE A 198 2.25 -5.66 6.40
CA ILE A 198 3.01 -4.41 6.54
C ILE A 198 3.79 -4.15 5.27
#